data_fa87c3bc5f2e591af8b288bc35a58bdb
#
_entry.id   fa87c3bc5f2e591af8b288bc35a58bdb
#
_cell.length_a   1.000
_cell.length_b   1.000
_cell.length_c   1.000
_cell.angle_alpha   90.00
_cell.angle_beta   90.00
_cell.angle_gamma   90.00
#
_symmetry.space_group_name_H-M   'P 1'
#
loop_
_entity.id
_entity.type
_entity.pdbx_description
1 polymer ?
#
loop_
_entity_poly.entity_id
_entity_poly.type
_entity_poly.pdbx_seq_one_letter_code
_entity_poly.pdbx_strand_id
1 'polypeptide(L)'
;MRDKILIYRDYGCSDLNALEYGLKEYFEPRGGTVDFTDAAGIIKEGSLNESVLAFFMPGGAGTPFRRKLEVLANEKIREYVRDGGIYYGICAGAYYACRETVFEEDIPELRIISSCGLNLVEGRAVGTLYKEFGIRPYAKDAASTAAVNLIWQDQEQHTVYYHGGPYFDLAANAE
;
A
#
# COMPACT_ATOMS: atom_id res chain seq x y z
N MET A 1 4.11 -11.39 -21.85
CA MET A 1 3.01 -10.43 -21.65
C MET A 1 2.78 -10.38 -20.14
N ARG A 2 2.62 -9.19 -19.56
CA ARG A 2 2.33 -9.05 -18.13
C ARG A 2 0.82 -9.13 -17.94
N ASP A 3 0.33 -10.20 -17.36
CA ASP A 3 -1.11 -10.45 -17.16
C ASP A 3 -1.44 -10.99 -15.75
N LYS A 4 -0.41 -11.16 -14.93
CA LYS A 4 -0.56 -11.65 -13.58
C LYS A 4 -0.62 -10.51 -12.56
N ILE A 5 -1.59 -10.57 -11.65
CA ILE A 5 -1.69 -9.71 -10.47
C ILE A 5 -1.23 -10.51 -9.26
N LEU A 6 -0.33 -9.93 -8.45
CA LEU A 6 0.07 -10.52 -7.18
C LEU A 6 -0.37 -9.65 -6.01
N ILE A 7 -0.97 -10.29 -5.01
CA ILE A 7 -1.34 -9.66 -3.74
C ILE A 7 -0.39 -10.19 -2.65
N TYR A 8 0.25 -9.28 -1.92
CA TYR A 8 1.03 -9.66 -0.76
C TYR A 8 0.13 -10.20 0.35
N ARG A 9 0.47 -11.38 0.88
CA ARG A 9 -0.26 -12.05 1.96
C ARG A 9 0.70 -12.64 2.98
N ASP A 10 0.89 -11.93 4.08
CA ASP A 10 1.69 -12.38 5.21
C ASP A 10 1.10 -11.80 6.51
N TYR A 11 1.74 -12.05 7.63
CA TYR A 11 1.32 -11.51 8.92
C TYR A 11 1.27 -9.99 8.90
N GLY A 12 0.15 -9.44 9.35
CA GLY A 12 -0.11 -8.01 9.40
C GLY A 12 -1.01 -7.48 8.28
N CYS A 13 -1.31 -8.26 7.25
CA CYS A 13 -2.27 -7.87 6.20
C CYS A 13 -3.71 -7.87 6.71
N SER A 14 -4.54 -6.96 6.18
CA SER A 14 -5.98 -6.92 6.40
C SER A 14 -6.75 -6.84 5.09
N ASP A 15 -8.06 -7.13 5.15
CA ASP A 15 -9.03 -6.97 4.06
C ASP A 15 -8.70 -7.70 2.74
N LEU A 16 -7.91 -8.78 2.83
CA LEU A 16 -7.44 -9.52 1.67
C LEU A 16 -8.57 -10.12 0.82
N ASN A 17 -9.64 -10.59 1.45
CA ASN A 17 -10.75 -11.21 0.71
C ASN A 17 -11.48 -10.20 -0.18
N ALA A 18 -11.71 -8.99 0.32
CA ALA A 18 -12.35 -7.93 -0.45
C ALA A 18 -11.46 -7.48 -1.63
N LEU A 19 -10.15 -7.34 -1.37
CA LEU A 19 -9.18 -6.98 -2.39
C LEU A 19 -9.07 -8.07 -3.47
N GLU A 20 -8.92 -9.34 -3.07
CA GLU A 20 -8.88 -10.48 -3.99
C GLU A 20 -10.13 -10.52 -4.86
N TYR A 21 -11.31 -10.44 -4.24
CA TYR A 21 -12.58 -10.48 -4.95
C TYR A 21 -12.66 -9.38 -6.01
N GLY A 22 -12.41 -8.12 -5.63
CA GLY A 22 -12.50 -7.00 -6.57
C GLY A 22 -11.48 -7.11 -7.72
N LEU A 23 -10.26 -7.58 -7.44
CA LEU A 23 -9.25 -7.77 -8.48
C LEU A 23 -9.62 -8.92 -9.43
N LYS A 24 -10.13 -10.05 -8.91
CA LYS A 24 -10.59 -11.16 -9.75
C LYS A 24 -11.76 -10.75 -10.66
N GLU A 25 -12.77 -10.09 -10.11
CA GLU A 25 -13.91 -9.59 -10.89
C GLU A 25 -13.48 -8.67 -12.05
N TYR A 26 -12.40 -7.92 -11.86
CA TYR A 26 -11.90 -7.01 -12.88
C TYR A 26 -10.96 -7.68 -13.88
N PHE A 27 -9.98 -8.46 -13.41
CA PHE A 27 -8.87 -8.95 -14.25
C PHE A 27 -9.14 -10.30 -14.92
N GLU A 28 -9.80 -11.26 -14.23
CA GLU A 28 -10.02 -12.61 -14.81
C GLU A 28 -10.88 -12.59 -16.08
N PRO A 29 -11.97 -11.81 -16.19
CA PRO A 29 -12.74 -11.73 -17.43
C PRO A 29 -11.93 -11.12 -18.60
N ARG A 30 -10.80 -10.48 -18.31
CA ARG A 30 -9.89 -9.86 -19.30
C ARG A 30 -8.67 -10.72 -19.62
N GLY A 31 -8.65 -11.96 -19.13
CA GLY A 31 -7.57 -12.92 -19.36
C GLY A 31 -6.40 -12.81 -18.39
N GLY A 32 -6.50 -11.98 -17.36
CA GLY A 32 -5.51 -11.89 -16.29
C GLY A 32 -5.69 -12.97 -15.22
N THR A 33 -4.71 -13.12 -14.35
CA THR A 33 -4.76 -14.00 -13.18
C THR A 33 -4.48 -13.22 -11.91
N VAL A 34 -5.10 -13.61 -10.79
CA VAL A 34 -4.89 -13.00 -9.48
C VAL A 34 -4.42 -14.08 -8.51
N ASP A 35 -3.27 -13.85 -7.92
CA ASP A 35 -2.58 -14.79 -7.05
C ASP A 35 -2.01 -14.10 -5.81
N PHE A 36 -1.56 -14.88 -4.85
CA PHE A 36 -0.90 -14.37 -3.66
C PHE A 36 0.60 -14.67 -3.67
N THR A 37 1.36 -13.82 -2.98
CA THR A 37 2.75 -14.08 -2.62
C THR A 37 3.03 -13.59 -1.20
N ASP A 38 4.06 -14.12 -0.58
CA ASP A 38 4.57 -13.70 0.72
C ASP A 38 6.04 -13.28 0.63
N ALA A 39 6.65 -12.97 1.76
CA ALA A 39 8.08 -12.61 1.79
C ALA A 39 8.98 -13.73 1.26
N ALA A 40 8.67 -14.99 1.51
CA ALA A 40 9.45 -16.12 1.02
C ALA A 40 9.33 -16.27 -0.50
N GLY A 41 8.12 -16.12 -1.04
CA GLY A 41 7.87 -16.10 -2.47
C GLY A 41 8.65 -15.01 -3.19
N ILE A 42 8.70 -13.81 -2.62
CA ILE A 42 9.48 -12.70 -3.18
C ILE A 42 10.99 -12.97 -3.13
N ILE A 43 11.50 -13.41 -1.96
CA ILE A 43 12.93 -13.54 -1.73
C ILE A 43 13.53 -14.77 -2.42
N LYS A 44 12.86 -15.92 -2.29
CA LYS A 44 13.41 -17.24 -2.65
C LYS A 44 12.89 -17.79 -3.96
N GLU A 45 11.62 -17.52 -4.28
CA GLU A 45 10.95 -18.16 -5.42
C GLU A 45 10.85 -17.23 -6.66
N GLY A 46 11.26 -15.95 -6.51
CA GLY A 46 11.23 -14.99 -7.62
C GLY A 46 9.82 -14.70 -8.12
N SER A 47 8.85 -14.64 -7.20
CA SER A 47 7.44 -14.42 -7.57
C SER A 47 7.19 -13.11 -8.32
N LEU A 48 7.99 -12.06 -8.04
CA LEU A 48 7.97 -10.79 -8.79
C LEU A 48 8.86 -10.92 -10.04
N ASN A 49 8.27 -11.39 -11.12
CA ASN A 49 8.96 -11.63 -12.39
C ASN A 49 8.26 -10.92 -13.56
N GLU A 50 8.75 -11.16 -14.77
CA GLU A 50 8.30 -10.51 -16.00
C GLU A 50 6.83 -10.80 -16.39
N SER A 51 6.18 -11.81 -15.80
CA SER A 51 4.74 -12.08 -16.03
C SER A 51 3.83 -11.22 -15.15
N VAL A 52 4.38 -10.62 -14.07
CA VAL A 52 3.58 -9.85 -13.13
C VAL A 52 3.35 -8.44 -13.66
N LEU A 53 2.07 -8.09 -13.85
CA LEU A 53 1.62 -6.76 -14.23
C LEU A 53 1.66 -5.79 -13.04
N ALA A 54 1.01 -6.19 -11.95
CA ALA A 54 0.94 -5.35 -10.76
C ALA A 54 1.10 -6.19 -9.48
N PHE A 55 1.81 -5.59 -8.51
CA PHE A 55 1.98 -6.09 -7.16
C PHE A 55 1.21 -5.21 -6.19
N PHE A 56 0.21 -5.79 -5.53
CA PHE A 56 -0.64 -5.12 -4.56
C PHE A 56 -0.13 -5.34 -3.14
N MET A 57 0.26 -4.26 -2.49
CA MET A 57 0.59 -4.24 -1.08
C MET A 57 -0.63 -3.78 -0.29
N PRO A 58 -1.29 -4.65 0.49
CA PRO A 58 -2.59 -4.35 1.11
C PRO A 58 -2.49 -3.43 2.31
N GLY A 59 -3.65 -3.10 2.87
CA GLY A 59 -3.77 -2.48 4.17
C GLY A 59 -3.35 -3.40 5.31
N GLY A 60 -3.29 -2.86 6.52
CA GLY A 60 -2.94 -3.60 7.73
C GLY A 60 -1.95 -2.88 8.63
N ALA A 61 -0.90 -3.58 9.08
CA ALA A 61 0.12 -3.04 9.97
C ALA A 61 1.50 -2.98 9.31
N GLY A 62 2.06 -1.77 9.17
CA GLY A 62 3.34 -1.55 8.51
C GLY A 62 4.56 -2.15 9.25
N THR A 63 4.50 -2.28 10.58
CA THR A 63 5.61 -2.86 11.36
C THR A 63 5.86 -4.34 11.03
N PRO A 64 4.85 -5.22 10.95
CA PRO A 64 5.03 -6.58 10.41
C PRO A 64 5.61 -6.61 9.00
N PHE A 65 5.16 -5.74 8.09
CA PHE A 65 5.69 -5.66 6.73
C PHE A 65 7.20 -5.42 6.73
N ARG A 66 7.67 -4.43 7.50
CA ARG A 66 9.11 -4.14 7.61
C ARG A 66 9.92 -5.31 8.13
N ARG A 67 9.39 -6.04 9.13
CA ARG A 67 10.08 -7.21 9.71
C ARG A 67 10.17 -8.40 8.76
N LYS A 68 9.17 -8.58 7.90
CA LYS A 68 9.08 -9.73 6.99
C LYS A 68 9.83 -9.50 5.68
N LEU A 69 9.67 -8.31 5.12
CA LEU A 69 10.24 -7.99 3.81
C LEU A 69 11.74 -7.64 3.90
N GLU A 70 12.16 -7.01 5.00
CA GLU A 70 13.56 -6.65 5.24
C GLU A 70 14.27 -6.02 4.01
N VAL A 71 15.59 -6.10 3.95
CA VAL A 71 16.38 -5.48 2.88
C VAL A 71 16.18 -6.21 1.54
N LEU A 72 16.25 -7.56 1.57
CA LEU A 72 16.27 -8.36 0.32
C LEU A 72 14.95 -8.28 -0.46
N ALA A 73 13.79 -8.41 0.22
CA ALA A 73 12.52 -8.29 -0.48
C ALA A 73 12.30 -6.86 -0.99
N ASN A 74 12.71 -5.85 -0.22
CA ASN A 74 12.63 -4.46 -0.67
C ASN A 74 13.46 -4.20 -1.94
N GLU A 75 14.65 -4.78 -2.04
CA GLU A 75 15.47 -4.68 -3.26
C GLU A 75 14.74 -5.32 -4.45
N LYS A 76 14.19 -6.52 -4.28
CA LYS A 76 13.44 -7.21 -5.34
C LYS A 76 12.17 -6.45 -5.77
N ILE A 77 11.47 -5.83 -4.83
CA ILE A 77 10.31 -4.99 -5.17
C ILE A 77 10.76 -3.75 -5.96
N ARG A 78 11.86 -3.10 -5.55
CA ARG A 78 12.42 -1.96 -6.29
C ARG A 78 12.89 -2.34 -7.70
N GLU A 79 13.57 -3.48 -7.83
CA GLU A 79 13.98 -4.03 -9.13
C GLU A 79 12.77 -4.27 -10.03
N TYR A 80 11.75 -4.97 -9.52
CA TYR A 80 10.51 -5.23 -10.24
C TYR A 80 9.83 -3.94 -10.74
N VAL A 81 9.77 -2.89 -9.89
CA VAL A 81 9.19 -1.59 -10.31
C VAL A 81 10.07 -0.90 -11.34
N ARG A 82 11.40 -0.93 -11.17
CA ARG A 82 12.37 -0.37 -12.14
C ARG A 82 12.25 -1.04 -13.49
N ASP A 83 11.97 -2.33 -13.53
CA ASP A 83 11.77 -3.12 -14.74
C ASP A 83 10.37 -2.97 -15.35
N GLY A 84 9.60 -1.98 -14.89
CA GLY A 84 8.28 -1.61 -15.42
C GLY A 84 7.10 -2.36 -14.81
N GLY A 85 7.28 -3.01 -13.66
CA GLY A 85 6.19 -3.52 -12.83
C GLY A 85 5.46 -2.40 -12.09
N ILE A 86 4.19 -2.61 -11.80
CA ILE A 86 3.35 -1.63 -11.08
C ILE A 86 3.27 -2.02 -9.60
N TYR A 87 3.66 -1.11 -8.71
CA TYR A 87 3.38 -1.24 -7.27
C TYR A 87 2.09 -0.49 -6.93
N TYR A 88 1.17 -1.17 -6.27
CA TYR A 88 -0.08 -0.59 -5.80
C TYR A 88 -0.21 -0.73 -4.28
N GLY A 89 0.02 0.36 -3.56
CA GLY A 89 -0.05 0.38 -2.08
C GLY A 89 -1.40 0.88 -1.57
N ILE A 90 -2.01 0.14 -0.66
CA ILE A 90 -3.29 0.48 -0.02
C ILE A 90 -3.05 0.69 1.47
N CYS A 91 -3.48 1.81 2.05
CA CYS A 91 -3.34 2.13 3.49
C CYS A 91 -1.90 1.87 3.99
N ALA A 92 -1.66 0.83 4.79
CA ALA A 92 -0.32 0.48 5.26
C ALA A 92 0.68 0.22 4.11
N GLY A 93 0.23 -0.32 2.97
CA GLY A 93 1.05 -0.48 1.77
C GLY A 93 1.42 0.85 1.13
N ALA A 94 0.55 1.87 1.21
CA ALA A 94 0.85 3.22 0.75
C ALA A 94 1.91 3.90 1.63
N TYR A 95 1.80 3.79 2.97
CA TYR A 95 2.85 4.24 3.88
C TYR A 95 4.19 3.56 3.60
N TYR A 96 4.15 2.25 3.31
CA TYR A 96 5.35 1.45 3.08
C TYR A 96 6.12 1.85 1.82
N ALA A 97 5.45 2.42 0.82
CA ALA A 97 6.05 2.88 -0.43
C ALA A 97 6.97 4.09 -0.25
N CYS A 98 6.72 4.94 0.75
CA CYS A 98 7.47 6.17 0.99
C CYS A 98 8.78 5.92 1.75
N ARG A 99 9.71 6.90 1.66
CA ARG A 99 10.94 6.90 2.45
C ARG A 99 10.67 6.95 3.95
N GLU A 100 9.66 7.71 4.36
CA GLU A 100 9.31 7.90 5.76
C GLU A 100 7.80 7.71 5.98
N THR A 101 7.47 7.08 7.10
CA THR A 101 6.10 6.98 7.64
C THR A 101 5.97 7.92 8.83
N VAL A 102 4.95 8.77 8.81
CA VAL A 102 4.49 9.57 9.94
C VAL A 102 3.04 9.22 10.19
N PHE A 103 2.78 8.41 11.21
CA PHE A 103 1.44 7.92 11.55
C PHE A 103 1.05 8.40 12.93
N GLU A 104 -0.12 9.05 13.07
CA GLU A 104 -0.70 9.58 14.29
C GLU A 104 0.32 10.38 15.15
N GLU A 105 0.98 11.35 14.53
CA GLU A 105 2.08 12.11 15.16
C GLU A 105 1.67 12.76 16.49
N ASP A 106 0.43 13.22 16.58
CA ASP A 106 -0.13 13.93 17.73
C ASP A 106 -0.70 13.00 18.81
N ILE A 107 -0.75 11.69 18.59
CA ILE A 107 -1.33 10.70 19.49
C ILE A 107 -0.22 9.80 20.05
N PRO A 108 0.34 10.07 21.22
CA PRO A 108 1.53 9.37 21.73
C PRO A 108 1.42 7.84 21.71
N GLU A 109 0.23 7.30 22.02
CA GLU A 109 -0.02 5.85 22.10
C GLU A 109 -0.08 5.16 20.74
N LEU A 110 -0.33 5.92 19.67
CA LEU A 110 -0.46 5.42 18.30
C LEU A 110 0.73 5.84 17.42
N ARG A 111 1.49 6.82 17.87
CA ARG A 111 2.54 7.48 17.11
C ARG A 111 3.57 6.51 16.54
N ILE A 112 3.75 6.54 15.22
CA ILE A 112 4.83 5.85 14.51
C ILE A 112 5.53 6.86 13.60
N ILE A 113 6.78 7.18 13.89
CA ILE A 113 7.66 7.90 12.98
C ILE A 113 8.84 6.99 12.67
N SER A 114 9.02 6.65 11.41
CA SER A 114 10.05 5.69 11.02
C SER A 114 10.40 5.78 9.54
N SER A 115 11.68 5.61 9.24
CA SER A 115 12.11 5.39 7.86
C SER A 115 11.62 4.02 7.35
N CYS A 116 11.27 3.96 6.09
CA CYS A 116 10.87 2.74 5.40
C CYS A 116 11.94 2.35 4.37
N GLY A 117 12.30 1.06 4.36
CA GLY A 117 13.35 0.55 3.47
C GLY A 117 12.92 0.40 2.01
N LEU A 118 11.60 0.50 1.69
CA LEU A 118 11.15 0.33 0.31
C LEU A 118 11.48 1.54 -0.56
N ASN A 119 11.20 2.74 -0.10
CA ASN A 119 11.58 4.00 -0.74
C ASN A 119 11.34 4.05 -2.26
N LEU A 120 10.14 3.72 -2.70
CA LEU A 120 9.68 3.93 -4.07
C LEU A 120 9.27 5.38 -4.32
N VAL A 121 8.83 6.07 -3.26
CA VAL A 121 8.42 7.47 -3.27
C VAL A 121 9.34 8.25 -2.34
N GLU A 122 10.06 9.22 -2.90
CA GLU A 122 10.92 10.13 -2.14
C GLU A 122 10.05 11.16 -1.43
N GLY A 123 9.80 10.96 -0.16
CA GLY A 123 8.93 11.78 0.65
C GLY A 123 8.39 11.06 1.87
N ARG A 124 7.40 11.67 2.49
CA ARG A 124 6.73 11.15 3.68
C ARG A 124 5.29 10.74 3.37
N ALA A 125 4.88 9.60 3.87
CA ALA A 125 3.47 9.24 3.99
C ALA A 125 2.99 9.67 5.38
N VAL A 126 2.10 10.67 5.43
CA VAL A 126 1.65 11.32 6.65
C VAL A 126 0.16 11.04 6.88
N GLY A 127 -0.22 10.59 8.04
CA GLY A 127 -1.62 10.33 8.42
C GLY A 127 -1.74 9.97 9.91
N THR A 128 -2.93 9.73 10.39
CA THR A 128 -4.17 9.70 9.60
C THR A 128 -4.75 11.12 9.42
N LEU A 129 -5.69 11.25 8.50
CA LEU A 129 -6.39 12.51 8.20
C LEU A 129 -7.65 12.67 9.08
N TYR A 130 -7.56 12.27 10.34
CA TYR A 130 -8.72 12.25 11.23
C TYR A 130 -9.27 13.65 11.56
N LYS A 131 -8.39 14.64 11.64
CA LYS A 131 -8.77 16.04 11.90
C LYS A 131 -9.48 16.64 10.70
N GLU A 132 -8.95 16.39 9.49
CA GLU A 132 -9.47 16.89 8.22
C GLU A 132 -10.87 16.35 7.92
N PHE A 133 -11.11 15.10 8.31
CA PHE A 133 -12.41 14.45 8.08
C PHE A 133 -13.35 14.49 9.29
N GLY A 134 -12.93 15.09 10.42
CA GLY A 134 -13.75 15.21 11.62
C GLY A 134 -14.11 13.86 12.26
N ILE A 135 -13.25 12.86 12.10
CA ILE A 135 -13.39 11.52 12.69
C ILE A 135 -12.44 11.34 13.88
N ARG A 136 -12.49 10.18 14.54
CA ARG A 136 -11.54 9.85 15.61
C ARG A 136 -10.18 9.46 15.07
N PRO A 137 -9.11 9.60 15.87
CA PRO A 137 -7.82 8.97 15.62
C PRO A 137 -7.99 7.48 15.29
N TYR A 138 -7.01 6.90 14.63
CA TYR A 138 -7.11 5.54 14.14
C TYR A 138 -7.52 4.52 15.22
N ALA A 139 -8.58 3.81 14.94
CA ALA A 139 -9.06 2.66 15.69
C ALA A 139 -9.56 1.59 14.71
N LYS A 140 -9.67 0.35 15.18
CA LYS A 140 -10.20 -0.75 14.36
C LYS A 140 -11.74 -0.80 14.41
N ASP A 141 -12.38 0.34 14.27
CA ASP A 141 -13.83 0.48 14.32
C ASP A 141 -14.33 1.57 13.35
N ALA A 142 -15.65 1.64 13.17
CA ALA A 142 -16.29 2.59 12.28
C ALA A 142 -16.13 4.07 12.70
N ALA A 143 -15.76 4.36 13.95
CA ALA A 143 -15.63 5.73 14.42
C ALA A 143 -14.38 6.45 13.86
N SER A 144 -13.42 5.69 13.30
CA SER A 144 -12.23 6.18 12.61
C SER A 144 -12.32 6.05 11.07
N THR A 145 -13.51 5.95 10.52
CA THR A 145 -13.76 5.84 9.09
C THR A 145 -14.57 7.00 8.54
N ALA A 146 -14.45 7.26 7.26
CA ALA A 146 -15.23 8.27 6.55
C ALA A 146 -15.51 7.87 5.10
N ALA A 147 -16.59 8.40 4.54
CA ALA A 147 -16.78 8.49 3.10
C ALA A 147 -16.18 9.82 2.65
N VAL A 148 -15.16 9.78 1.81
CA VAL A 148 -14.43 10.97 1.36
C VAL A 148 -14.51 11.10 -0.16
N ASN A 149 -14.52 12.34 -0.64
CA ASN A 149 -14.53 12.61 -2.06
C ASN A 149 -13.10 12.83 -2.55
N LEU A 150 -12.69 12.06 -3.53
CA LEU A 150 -11.45 12.26 -4.28
C LEU A 150 -11.78 12.92 -5.62
N ILE A 151 -10.95 13.86 -6.02
CA ILE A 151 -10.99 14.48 -7.34
C ILE A 151 -9.83 13.89 -8.15
N TRP A 152 -10.15 13.21 -9.25
CA TRP A 152 -9.15 12.66 -10.16
C TRP A 152 -8.58 13.74 -11.09
N GLN A 153 -7.52 13.40 -11.82
CA GLN A 153 -6.87 14.32 -12.76
C GLN A 153 -7.80 14.84 -13.85
N ASP A 154 -8.80 14.04 -14.26
CA ASP A 154 -9.85 14.42 -15.22
C ASP A 154 -10.97 15.28 -14.60
N GLN A 155 -10.84 15.67 -13.34
CA GLN A 155 -11.82 16.42 -12.53
C GLN A 155 -13.07 15.60 -12.15
N GLU A 156 -13.11 14.30 -12.42
CA GLU A 156 -14.17 13.45 -11.92
C GLU A 156 -14.06 13.26 -10.40
N GLN A 157 -15.20 13.31 -9.74
CA GLN A 157 -15.30 13.15 -8.29
C GLN A 157 -15.80 11.75 -7.94
N HIS A 158 -15.05 11.04 -7.11
CA HIS A 158 -15.38 9.71 -6.64
C HIS A 158 -15.46 9.68 -5.12
N THR A 159 -16.53 9.12 -4.59
CA THR A 159 -16.63 8.86 -3.15
C THR A 159 -15.95 7.54 -2.83
N VAL A 160 -14.98 7.58 -1.93
CA VAL A 160 -14.24 6.39 -1.50
C VAL A 160 -14.31 6.20 0.00
N TYR A 161 -14.16 4.95 0.43
CA TYR A 161 -14.03 4.61 1.84
C TYR A 161 -12.63 4.95 2.33
N TYR A 162 -12.55 5.74 3.39
CA TYR A 162 -11.32 6.09 4.07
C TYR A 162 -11.23 5.41 5.44
N HIS A 163 -10.10 4.76 5.72
CA HIS A 163 -9.76 4.21 7.02
C HIS A 163 -8.23 4.22 7.22
N GLY A 164 -7.72 5.31 7.73
CA GLY A 164 -6.32 5.41 8.17
C GLY A 164 -5.25 5.53 7.09
N GLY A 165 -5.62 5.81 5.85
CA GLY A 165 -4.65 6.05 4.77
C GLY A 165 -3.88 7.37 4.92
N PRO A 166 -2.72 7.53 4.26
CA PRO A 166 -1.92 8.75 4.29
C PRO A 166 -2.30 9.75 3.19
N TYR A 167 -1.83 10.98 3.35
CA TYR A 167 -1.45 11.83 2.22
C TYR A 167 0.08 11.76 2.02
N PHE A 168 0.55 12.24 0.86
CA PHE A 168 1.97 12.25 0.54
C PHE A 168 2.53 13.67 0.61
N ASP A 169 3.50 13.85 1.52
CA ASP A 169 4.33 15.04 1.59
C ASP A 169 5.63 14.75 0.83
N LEU A 170 5.63 15.15 -0.43
CA LEU A 170 6.75 14.89 -1.34
C LEU A 170 7.86 15.90 -1.09
N ALA A 171 9.11 15.46 -1.12
CA ALA A 171 10.24 16.36 -1.02
C ALA A 171 10.19 17.38 -2.17
N ALA A 172 10.41 18.66 -1.85
CA ALA A 172 10.29 19.79 -2.78
C ALA A 172 11.25 19.75 -4.00
N ASN A 173 12.08 18.72 -4.12
CA ASN A 173 13.12 18.57 -5.15
C ASN A 173 13.11 17.16 -5.77
N ALA A 174 11.97 16.50 -5.87
CA ALA A 174 11.84 15.34 -6.74
C ALA A 174 11.65 15.86 -8.19
N GLU A 175 12.75 16.38 -8.77
CA GLU A 175 12.87 16.63 -10.20
C GLU A 175 13.20 15.34 -10.97
#